data_2cd43d1d74b24d131d911029e822a09a
#
_entry.id   2cd43d1d74b24d131d911029e822a09a
#
_cell.length_a   1.000
_cell.length_b   1.000
_cell.length_c   1.000
_cell.angle_alpha   90.00
_cell.angle_beta   90.00
_cell.angle_gamma   90.00
#
_symmetry.space_group_name_H-M   'P 1'
#
loop_
_entity.id
_entity.type
_entity.pdbx_description
1 polymer ?
#
loop_
_entity_poly.entity_id
_entity_poly.type
_entity_poly.pdbx_seq_one_letter_code
_entity_poly.pdbx_strand_id
1 'polypeptide(L)'
;EQSDMNMYSMPGYFQNMPTVGKALVNPNAENETEIKEIEKQIHDKVTEILAAGITTEEKLNERGQLSAMQRINALVDEGTFCPLNSLFNPNDNKMGSTNIINGLGCVNGKWVYIIASDNKKMAGTWEPGQAENLIRCSDAAKMLNLPLIYLLNCAGVDFPYQDQVYPNRRGGGTPFFRNAELNQLGIPVIVGIYGTN
;
A
#
# COMPACT_ATOMS: atom_id res chain seq x y z
N GLU A 1 33.37 8.19 -0.93
CA GLU A 1 32.59 7.76 -2.13
C GLU A 1 31.12 8.05 -1.83
N GLN A 2 30.66 9.21 -2.29
CA GLN A 2 29.23 9.52 -2.32
C GLN A 2 28.60 8.61 -3.36
N SER A 3 27.80 7.66 -2.93
CA SER A 3 26.92 6.93 -3.83
C SER A 3 25.97 7.94 -4.45
N ASP A 4 26.03 8.11 -5.76
CA ASP A 4 25.02 8.78 -6.56
C ASP A 4 23.69 8.06 -6.34
N MET A 5 22.94 8.50 -5.35
CA MET A 5 21.52 8.20 -5.31
C MET A 5 20.94 8.87 -6.55
N ASN A 6 20.61 8.07 -7.56
CA ASN A 6 19.78 8.50 -8.67
C ASN A 6 18.51 9.11 -8.05
N MET A 7 18.46 10.44 -8.02
CA MET A 7 17.28 11.18 -7.61
C MET A 7 16.21 10.93 -8.68
N TYR A 8 15.43 9.87 -8.49
CA TYR A 8 14.16 9.77 -9.16
C TYR A 8 13.41 11.08 -8.91
N SER A 9 12.84 11.67 -9.94
CA SER A 9 12.09 12.92 -9.78
C SER A 9 10.96 12.68 -8.77
N MET A 10 11.17 13.13 -7.54
CA MET A 10 10.12 13.06 -6.52
C MET A 10 8.88 13.81 -7.01
N PRO A 11 7.67 13.34 -6.69
CA PRO A 11 6.45 14.10 -6.93
C PRO A 11 6.64 15.55 -6.47
N GLY A 12 6.14 16.51 -7.24
CA GLY A 12 6.40 17.94 -7.00
C GLY A 12 6.10 18.43 -5.59
N TYR A 13 5.17 17.74 -4.88
CA TYR A 13 4.88 17.98 -3.47
C TYR A 13 6.11 17.80 -2.57
N PHE A 14 6.90 16.77 -2.79
CA PHE A 14 8.13 16.51 -1.99
C PHE A 14 9.30 17.41 -2.39
N GLN A 15 9.33 17.88 -3.63
CA GLN A 15 10.38 18.80 -4.10
C GLN A 15 10.33 20.16 -3.40
N ASN A 16 9.15 20.58 -2.94
CA ASN A 16 8.92 21.86 -2.28
C ASN A 16 8.81 21.74 -0.76
N MET A 17 9.08 20.56 -0.18
CA MET A 17 9.10 20.45 1.28
C MET A 17 10.27 21.29 1.84
N PRO A 18 10.00 22.17 2.82
CA PRO A 18 11.08 22.90 3.47
C PRO A 18 12.02 21.91 4.14
N THR A 19 13.30 22.16 4.06
CA THR A 19 14.31 21.37 4.78
C THR A 19 13.95 21.40 6.28
N VAL A 20 13.54 20.28 6.83
CA VAL A 20 13.19 20.17 8.25
C VAL A 20 14.49 20.17 9.05
N GLY A 21 14.85 21.34 9.52
CA GLY A 21 15.92 21.53 10.49
C GLY A 21 17.35 21.35 9.95
N LYS A 22 18.29 21.93 10.66
CA LYS A 22 19.70 21.55 10.55
C LYS A 22 19.87 20.24 11.33
N ALA A 23 20.67 19.33 10.80
CA ALA A 23 21.09 18.15 11.57
C ALA A 23 21.59 18.59 12.95
N LEU A 24 21.07 17.95 13.99
CA LEU A 24 21.54 18.21 15.35
C LEU A 24 23.03 17.88 15.42
N VAL A 25 23.84 18.85 15.84
CA VAL A 25 25.31 18.73 15.88
C VAL A 25 25.77 17.70 16.93
N ASN A 26 24.93 17.43 17.93
CA ASN A 26 25.15 16.39 18.93
C ASN A 26 23.84 15.64 19.20
N PRO A 27 23.54 14.56 18.43
CA PRO A 27 22.42 13.70 18.76
C PRO A 27 22.66 13.10 20.16
N ASN A 28 21.63 13.13 21.01
CA ASN A 28 21.69 12.41 22.27
C ASN A 28 21.76 10.90 21.97
N ALA A 29 22.84 10.24 22.38
CA ALA A 29 23.07 8.82 22.10
C ALA A 29 21.96 7.91 22.65
N GLU A 30 21.32 8.29 23.74
CA GLU A 30 20.16 7.56 24.31
C GLU A 30 18.96 7.65 23.36
N ASN A 31 18.62 8.85 22.88
CA ASN A 31 17.52 9.06 21.93
C ASN A 31 17.78 8.33 20.60
N GLU A 32 19.03 8.30 20.13
CA GLU A 32 19.38 7.55 18.93
C GLU A 32 19.16 6.05 19.11
N THR A 33 19.51 5.52 20.27
CA THR A 33 19.30 4.11 20.60
C THR A 33 17.82 3.76 20.69
N GLU A 34 17.01 4.60 21.34
CA GLU A 34 15.56 4.42 21.42
C GLU A 34 14.90 4.47 20.02
N ILE A 35 15.29 5.43 19.18
CA ILE A 35 14.75 5.55 17.82
C ILE A 35 15.08 4.30 16.99
N LYS A 36 16.32 3.81 17.04
CA LYS A 36 16.73 2.58 16.34
C LYS A 36 15.95 1.35 16.80
N GLU A 37 15.67 1.27 18.10
CA GLU A 37 14.86 0.16 18.64
C GLU A 37 13.41 0.24 18.14
N ILE A 38 12.81 1.43 18.13
CA ILE A 38 11.46 1.66 17.58
C ILE A 38 11.41 1.36 16.09
N GLU A 39 12.40 1.82 15.32
CA GLU A 39 12.51 1.52 13.88
C GLU A 39 12.56 0.02 13.63
N LYS A 40 13.36 -0.70 14.42
CA LYS A 40 13.45 -2.16 14.34
C LYS A 40 12.11 -2.82 14.65
N GLN A 41 11.43 -2.42 15.73
CA GLN A 41 10.12 -2.96 16.10
C GLN A 41 9.08 -2.74 14.99
N ILE A 42 9.06 -1.56 14.37
CA ILE A 42 8.19 -1.25 13.23
C ILE A 42 8.53 -2.15 12.04
N HIS A 43 9.82 -2.26 11.71
CA HIS A 43 10.28 -3.10 10.61
C HIS A 43 9.90 -4.58 10.81
N ASP A 44 10.15 -5.11 12.00
CA ASP A 44 9.82 -6.49 12.37
C ASP A 44 8.31 -6.72 12.27
N LYS A 45 7.49 -5.77 12.74
CA LYS A 45 6.03 -5.86 12.65
C LYS A 45 5.52 -5.79 11.22
N VAL A 46 6.06 -4.92 10.38
CA VAL A 46 5.70 -4.85 8.95
C VAL A 46 6.07 -6.16 8.25
N THR A 47 7.24 -6.70 8.55
CA THR A 47 7.70 -7.99 7.98
C THR A 47 6.76 -9.13 8.38
N GLU A 48 6.36 -9.20 9.65
CA GLU A 48 5.38 -10.17 10.15
C GLU A 48 4.05 -10.06 9.39
N ILE A 49 3.52 -8.85 9.22
CA ILE A 49 2.25 -8.59 8.53
C ILE A 49 2.32 -8.99 7.06
N LEU A 50 3.42 -8.66 6.37
CA LEU A 50 3.61 -9.03 4.97
C LEU A 50 3.80 -10.54 4.78
N ALA A 51 4.35 -11.24 5.77
CA ALA A 51 4.47 -12.70 5.76
C ALA A 51 3.13 -13.40 6.08
N ALA A 52 2.23 -12.74 6.83
CA ALA A 52 0.97 -13.32 7.27
C ALA A 52 0.07 -13.72 6.08
N GLY A 53 -0.63 -14.84 6.22
CA GLY A 53 -1.59 -15.31 5.22
C GLY A 53 -2.14 -16.69 5.57
N ILE A 54 -3.27 -17.05 4.99
CA ILE A 54 -3.87 -18.39 5.07
C ILE A 54 -3.16 -19.33 4.09
N THR A 55 -2.59 -18.78 3.03
CA THR A 55 -1.77 -19.49 2.05
C THR A 55 -0.37 -18.86 1.97
N THR A 56 0.59 -19.59 1.43
CA THR A 56 1.95 -19.08 1.23
C THR A 56 2.19 -18.70 -0.22
N GLU A 57 3.26 -17.96 -0.47
CA GLU A 57 3.66 -17.54 -1.81
C GLU A 57 4.01 -18.75 -2.69
N GLU A 58 4.68 -19.76 -2.12
CA GLU A 58 5.02 -21.00 -2.82
C GLU A 58 3.76 -21.72 -3.30
N LYS A 59 2.73 -21.85 -2.44
CA LYS A 59 1.46 -22.49 -2.81
C LYS A 59 0.69 -21.71 -3.88
N LEU A 60 0.81 -20.38 -3.91
CA LEU A 60 0.26 -19.56 -4.99
C LEU A 60 1.01 -19.85 -6.29
N ASN A 61 2.34 -19.86 -6.25
CA ASN A 61 3.19 -20.13 -7.41
C ASN A 61 2.97 -21.54 -8.00
N GLU A 62 2.77 -22.56 -7.17
CA GLU A 62 2.39 -23.92 -7.60
C GLU A 62 1.08 -23.94 -8.40
N ARG A 63 0.18 -22.97 -8.15
CA ARG A 63 -1.09 -22.80 -8.88
C ARG A 63 -0.97 -21.86 -10.09
N GLY A 64 0.26 -21.43 -10.44
CA GLY A 64 0.50 -20.47 -11.51
C GLY A 64 0.08 -19.03 -11.18
N GLN A 65 -0.06 -18.69 -9.89
CA GLN A 65 -0.43 -17.36 -9.44
C GLN A 65 0.75 -16.66 -8.76
N LEU A 66 0.92 -15.38 -9.03
CA LEU A 66 1.85 -14.53 -8.30
C LEU A 66 1.20 -13.98 -7.03
N SER A 67 1.99 -13.83 -5.96
CA SER A 67 1.56 -13.06 -4.79
C SER A 67 1.40 -11.58 -5.13
N ALA A 68 0.74 -10.81 -4.26
CA ALA A 68 0.61 -9.36 -4.42
C ALA A 68 1.99 -8.68 -4.49
N MET A 69 2.93 -9.07 -3.63
CA MET A 69 4.29 -8.52 -3.65
C MET A 69 5.06 -8.87 -4.93
N GLN A 70 4.94 -10.10 -5.41
CA GLN A 70 5.55 -10.49 -6.69
C GLN A 70 5.00 -9.67 -7.85
N ARG A 71 3.69 -9.37 -7.88
CA ARG A 71 3.07 -8.51 -8.90
C ARG A 71 3.56 -7.08 -8.81
N ILE A 72 3.65 -6.53 -7.59
CA ILE A 72 4.21 -5.19 -7.38
C ILE A 72 5.64 -5.14 -7.89
N ASN A 73 6.49 -6.07 -7.48
CA ASN A 73 7.89 -6.12 -7.88
C ASN A 73 8.09 -6.33 -9.39
N ALA A 74 7.16 -7.03 -10.05
CA ALA A 74 7.17 -7.18 -11.51
C ALA A 74 6.72 -5.92 -12.27
N LEU A 75 5.99 -5.03 -11.61
CA LEU A 75 5.47 -3.80 -12.20
C LEU A 75 6.43 -2.63 -12.05
N VAL A 76 7.05 -2.48 -10.89
CA VAL A 76 7.84 -1.31 -10.53
C VAL A 76 9.31 -1.44 -10.94
N ASP A 77 9.95 -0.32 -11.13
CA ASP A 77 11.39 -0.24 -11.28
C ASP A 77 12.07 -0.75 -9.99
N GLU A 78 13.16 -1.49 -10.13
CA GLU A 78 13.81 -2.18 -9.02
C GLU A 78 14.13 -1.24 -7.84
N GLY A 79 13.76 -1.66 -6.63
CA GLY A 79 14.03 -0.93 -5.38
C GLY A 79 13.20 0.34 -5.17
N THR A 80 12.22 0.64 -6.02
CA THR A 80 11.45 1.89 -5.90
C THR A 80 10.17 1.76 -5.09
N PHE A 81 9.73 0.54 -4.74
CA PHE A 81 8.49 0.38 -3.99
C PHE A 81 8.63 0.83 -2.54
N CYS A 82 7.83 1.81 -2.15
CA CYS A 82 7.71 2.32 -0.80
C CYS A 82 6.33 1.96 -0.24
N PRO A 83 6.20 0.91 0.62
CA PRO A 83 4.92 0.51 1.19
C PRO A 83 4.39 1.58 2.13
N LEU A 84 3.07 1.82 2.06
CA LEU A 84 2.35 2.76 2.91
C LEU A 84 1.20 2.03 3.63
N ASN A 85 0.73 2.59 4.74
CA ASN A 85 -0.38 2.04 5.53
C ASN A 85 -0.19 0.57 5.97
N SER A 86 1.03 0.06 6.04
CA SER A 86 1.31 -1.35 6.36
C SER A 86 0.80 -1.77 7.74
N LEU A 87 0.74 -0.83 8.68
CA LEU A 87 0.23 -1.03 10.05
C LEU A 87 -1.24 -0.60 10.21
N PHE A 88 -1.93 -0.26 9.11
CA PHE A 88 -3.32 0.19 9.18
C PHE A 88 -4.25 -0.98 9.44
N ASN A 89 -4.76 -1.07 10.67
CA ASN A 89 -5.64 -2.13 11.13
C ASN A 89 -6.80 -1.58 11.97
N PRO A 90 -7.77 -0.87 11.34
CA PRO A 90 -8.80 -0.12 12.07
C PRO A 90 -9.81 -1.00 12.81
N ASN A 91 -9.91 -2.27 12.47
CA ASN A 91 -10.86 -3.21 13.06
C ASN A 91 -10.18 -4.39 13.77
N ASP A 92 -8.93 -4.22 14.17
CA ASP A 92 -8.16 -5.23 14.88
C ASP A 92 -8.16 -6.61 14.19
N ASN A 93 -8.01 -6.60 12.86
CA ASN A 93 -7.95 -7.78 12.05
C ASN A 93 -6.81 -8.71 12.52
N LYS A 94 -7.08 -10.00 12.62
CA LYS A 94 -6.13 -11.02 13.08
C LYS A 94 -4.84 -11.11 12.25
N MET A 95 -4.89 -10.69 10.97
CA MET A 95 -3.72 -10.64 10.09
C MET A 95 -2.89 -9.38 10.26
N GLY A 96 -3.20 -8.53 11.23
CA GLY A 96 -2.44 -7.32 11.58
C GLY A 96 -2.62 -6.13 10.64
N SER A 97 -3.35 -6.30 9.54
CA SER A 97 -3.67 -5.23 8.57
C SER A 97 -4.87 -5.62 7.72
N THR A 98 -5.35 -4.70 6.88
CA THR A 98 -6.33 -5.01 5.84
C THR A 98 -5.73 -5.89 4.73
N ASN A 99 -6.59 -6.51 3.91
CA ASN A 99 -6.17 -7.43 2.84
C ASN A 99 -5.66 -6.72 1.58
N ILE A 100 -5.01 -5.57 1.74
CA ILE A 100 -4.33 -4.87 0.65
C ILE A 100 -2.92 -4.43 1.03
N ILE A 101 -2.03 -4.52 0.07
CA ILE A 101 -0.70 -3.91 0.12
C ILE A 101 -0.75 -2.68 -0.78
N ASN A 102 -0.29 -1.54 -0.29
CA ASN A 102 -0.31 -0.31 -1.06
C ASN A 102 0.94 0.52 -0.82
N GLY A 103 1.21 1.44 -1.72
CA GLY A 103 2.38 2.30 -1.62
C GLY A 103 2.68 3.06 -2.91
N LEU A 104 3.80 3.74 -2.89
CA LEU A 104 4.37 4.44 -4.03
C LEU A 104 5.38 3.55 -4.73
N GLY A 105 5.47 3.65 -6.06
CA GLY A 105 6.49 2.99 -6.85
C GLY A 105 6.73 3.73 -8.16
N CYS A 106 7.89 3.53 -8.76
CA CYS A 106 8.16 4.01 -10.11
C CYS A 106 7.83 2.94 -11.14
N VAL A 107 7.25 3.34 -12.26
CA VAL A 107 7.05 2.51 -13.44
C VAL A 107 7.63 3.25 -14.64
N ASN A 108 8.71 2.74 -15.21
CA ASN A 108 9.48 3.42 -16.26
C ASN A 108 9.85 4.87 -15.89
N GLY A 109 10.37 5.08 -14.67
CA GLY A 109 10.79 6.37 -14.15
C GLY A 109 9.66 7.33 -13.76
N LYS A 110 8.41 6.89 -13.75
CA LYS A 110 7.25 7.72 -13.36
C LYS A 110 6.64 7.20 -12.07
N TRP A 111 6.45 8.09 -11.11
CA TRP A 111 5.79 7.75 -9.84
C TRP A 111 4.31 7.45 -10.05
N VAL A 112 3.85 6.40 -9.39
CA VAL A 112 2.46 5.96 -9.36
C VAL A 112 2.08 5.55 -7.94
N TYR A 113 0.79 5.58 -7.62
CA TYR A 113 0.25 4.95 -6.42
C TYR A 113 -0.28 3.55 -6.77
N ILE A 114 0.11 2.55 -6.00
CA ILE A 114 -0.23 1.14 -6.27
C ILE A 114 -1.08 0.60 -5.13
N ILE A 115 -2.12 -0.15 -5.48
CA ILE A 115 -2.96 -0.92 -4.57
C ILE A 115 -3.00 -2.36 -5.08
N ALA A 116 -2.58 -3.32 -4.27
CA ALA A 116 -2.62 -4.73 -4.61
C ALA A 116 -3.42 -5.52 -3.58
N SER A 117 -4.37 -6.33 -4.02
CA SER A 117 -5.09 -7.26 -3.13
C SER A 117 -4.14 -8.37 -2.71
N ASP A 118 -3.97 -8.57 -1.39
CA ASP A 118 -3.15 -9.65 -0.86
C ASP A 118 -3.89 -10.99 -0.95
N ASN A 119 -3.61 -11.72 -2.02
CA ASN A 119 -4.23 -13.01 -2.29
C ASN A 119 -3.77 -14.13 -1.34
N LYS A 120 -2.77 -13.90 -0.50
CA LYS A 120 -2.43 -14.80 0.61
C LYS A 120 -3.48 -14.73 1.72
N LYS A 121 -4.15 -13.59 1.85
CA LYS A 121 -5.18 -13.32 2.86
C LYS A 121 -6.56 -13.52 2.22
N MET A 122 -7.17 -14.67 2.45
CA MET A 122 -8.53 -15.02 1.98
C MET A 122 -8.78 -14.70 0.48
N ALA A 123 -7.78 -14.96 -0.38
CA ALA A 123 -7.85 -14.67 -1.82
C ALA A 123 -8.23 -13.20 -2.15
N GLY A 124 -7.82 -12.25 -1.33
CA GLY A 124 -8.12 -10.83 -1.50
C GLY A 124 -9.56 -10.44 -1.16
N THR A 125 -10.27 -11.27 -0.38
CA THR A 125 -11.62 -10.95 0.10
C THR A 125 -11.65 -9.63 0.87
N TRP A 126 -12.71 -8.85 0.66
CA TRP A 126 -12.92 -7.60 1.38
C TRP A 126 -13.36 -7.86 2.81
N GLU A 127 -12.65 -7.31 3.74
CA GLU A 127 -12.91 -7.32 5.17
C GLU A 127 -13.29 -5.94 5.70
N PRO A 128 -13.83 -5.83 6.92
CA PRO A 128 -14.04 -4.54 7.59
C PRO A 128 -12.75 -3.72 7.62
N GLY A 129 -12.85 -2.41 7.32
CA GLY A 129 -11.71 -1.48 7.25
C GLY A 129 -10.99 -1.42 5.90
N GLN A 130 -11.21 -2.38 5.01
CA GLN A 130 -10.55 -2.35 3.69
C GLN A 130 -11.00 -1.15 2.85
N ALA A 131 -12.29 -0.83 2.85
CA ALA A 131 -12.82 0.35 2.16
C ALA A 131 -12.14 1.65 2.65
N GLU A 132 -11.94 1.79 3.95
CA GLU A 132 -11.22 2.91 4.56
C GLU A 132 -9.78 3.00 4.05
N ASN A 133 -9.08 1.87 3.94
CA ASN A 133 -7.72 1.86 3.40
C ASN A 133 -7.70 2.27 1.91
N LEU A 134 -8.64 1.77 1.09
CA LEU A 134 -8.78 2.18 -0.31
C LEU A 134 -9.06 3.68 -0.47
N ILE A 135 -9.89 4.24 0.40
CA ILE A 135 -10.17 5.68 0.41
C ILE A 135 -8.88 6.47 0.72
N ARG A 136 -8.10 6.06 1.71
CA ARG A 136 -6.79 6.68 2.02
C ARG A 136 -5.83 6.65 0.84
N CYS A 137 -5.78 5.54 0.12
CA CYS A 137 -4.97 5.40 -1.08
C CYS A 137 -5.41 6.37 -2.19
N SER A 138 -6.72 6.45 -2.42
CA SER A 138 -7.29 7.37 -3.42
C SER A 138 -7.09 8.84 -3.05
N ASP A 139 -7.23 9.18 -1.76
CA ASP A 139 -6.99 10.53 -1.25
C ASP A 139 -5.49 10.91 -1.39
N ALA A 140 -4.57 9.97 -1.14
CA ALA A 140 -3.14 10.17 -1.35
C ALA A 140 -2.79 10.34 -2.84
N ALA A 141 -3.31 9.47 -3.71
CA ALA A 141 -3.13 9.59 -5.16
C ALA A 141 -3.62 10.96 -5.69
N LYS A 142 -4.78 11.42 -5.21
CA LYS A 142 -5.33 12.74 -5.53
C LYS A 142 -4.41 13.87 -5.04
N MET A 143 -3.98 13.81 -3.78
CA MET A 143 -3.14 14.84 -3.17
C MET A 143 -1.79 14.97 -3.89
N LEU A 144 -1.20 13.85 -4.28
CA LEU A 144 0.08 13.76 -4.96
C LEU A 144 -0.03 13.93 -6.48
N ASN A 145 -1.25 13.99 -7.01
CA ASN A 145 -1.54 14.01 -8.45
C ASN A 145 -0.85 12.86 -9.21
N LEU A 146 -0.96 11.64 -8.66
CA LEU A 146 -0.32 10.44 -9.22
C LEU A 146 -1.35 9.51 -9.84
N PRO A 147 -1.02 8.85 -10.97
CA PRO A 147 -1.79 7.72 -11.46
C PRO A 147 -2.01 6.66 -10.38
N LEU A 148 -3.20 6.08 -10.34
CA LEU A 148 -3.57 5.01 -9.41
C LEU A 148 -3.64 3.68 -10.16
N ILE A 149 -2.87 2.70 -9.71
CA ILE A 149 -2.83 1.36 -10.32
C ILE A 149 -3.37 0.35 -9.32
N TYR A 150 -4.40 -0.39 -9.72
CA TYR A 150 -4.94 -1.53 -8.98
C TYR A 150 -4.43 -2.83 -9.55
N LEU A 151 -3.92 -3.71 -8.69
CA LEU A 151 -3.59 -5.10 -8.98
C LEU A 151 -4.56 -5.97 -8.19
N LEU A 152 -5.75 -6.17 -8.75
CA LEU A 152 -6.87 -6.79 -8.03
C LEU A 152 -6.86 -8.31 -8.12
N ASN A 153 -7.14 -8.91 -6.98
CA ASN A 153 -7.58 -10.28 -6.82
C ASN A 153 -8.63 -10.26 -5.70
N CYS A 154 -9.87 -10.59 -5.99
CA CYS A 154 -10.95 -10.39 -5.03
C CYS A 154 -11.96 -11.55 -5.09
N ALA A 155 -12.06 -12.32 -4.03
CA ALA A 155 -13.05 -13.38 -3.89
C ALA A 155 -14.42 -12.87 -3.38
N GLY A 156 -14.63 -11.55 -3.37
CA GLY A 156 -15.87 -10.91 -2.91
C GLY A 156 -15.71 -10.23 -1.56
N VAL A 157 -16.81 -10.08 -0.84
CA VAL A 157 -16.84 -9.52 0.53
C VAL A 157 -17.02 -10.66 1.51
N ASP A 158 -16.33 -10.63 2.64
CA ASP A 158 -16.47 -11.63 3.69
C ASP A 158 -17.92 -11.66 4.19
N PHE A 159 -18.58 -12.81 3.95
CA PHE A 159 -20.03 -12.93 4.08
C PHE A 159 -20.59 -12.55 5.45
N PRO A 160 -19.96 -12.96 6.58
CA PRO A 160 -20.42 -12.59 7.93
C PRO A 160 -20.32 -11.10 8.25
N TYR A 161 -19.55 -10.31 7.47
CA TYR A 161 -19.23 -8.92 7.78
C TYR A 161 -19.76 -7.91 6.74
N GLN A 162 -20.72 -8.31 5.90
CA GLN A 162 -21.27 -7.41 4.87
C GLN A 162 -21.89 -6.14 5.45
N ASP A 163 -22.50 -6.24 6.63
CA ASP A 163 -23.05 -5.11 7.39
C ASP A 163 -22.01 -4.11 7.88
N GLN A 164 -20.74 -4.51 7.95
CA GLN A 164 -19.62 -3.67 8.35
C GLN A 164 -18.80 -3.14 7.16
N VAL A 165 -18.82 -3.84 6.02
CA VAL A 165 -18.06 -3.48 4.82
C VAL A 165 -18.81 -2.46 3.97
N TYR A 166 -20.11 -2.65 3.73
CA TYR A 166 -20.85 -1.82 2.78
C TYR A 166 -21.31 -0.47 3.31
N PRO A 167 -21.86 -0.34 4.54
CA PRO A 167 -22.55 0.88 4.95
C PRO A 167 -21.60 2.04 5.25
N ASN A 168 -22.20 3.24 5.31
CA ASN A 168 -21.65 4.54 5.66
C ASN A 168 -20.74 5.21 4.61
N ARG A 169 -20.35 6.46 4.91
CA ARG A 169 -19.53 7.31 4.02
C ARG A 169 -18.13 6.80 3.74
N ARG A 170 -17.62 5.86 4.53
CA ARG A 170 -16.31 5.24 4.37
C ARG A 170 -16.41 3.75 4.09
N GLY A 171 -17.61 3.30 3.71
CA GLY A 171 -17.89 1.92 3.35
C GLY A 171 -17.58 1.60 1.89
N GLY A 172 -17.92 0.37 1.49
CA GLY A 172 -17.55 -0.23 0.20
C GLY A 172 -18.01 0.51 -1.06
N GLY A 173 -19.02 1.39 -0.96
CA GLY A 173 -19.45 2.23 -2.08
C GLY A 173 -18.56 3.45 -2.36
N THR A 174 -17.83 3.93 -1.38
CA THR A 174 -17.04 5.17 -1.49
C THR A 174 -15.83 5.06 -2.43
N PRO A 175 -15.10 3.94 -2.55
CA PRO A 175 -14.05 3.78 -3.56
C PRO A 175 -14.51 4.04 -4.99
N PHE A 176 -15.75 3.68 -5.35
CA PHE A 176 -16.31 3.99 -6.67
C PHE A 176 -16.44 5.50 -6.91
N PHE A 177 -16.92 6.22 -5.91
CA PHE A 177 -16.98 7.68 -5.96
C PHE A 177 -15.58 8.30 -6.08
N ARG A 178 -14.60 7.80 -5.33
CA ARG A 178 -13.21 8.27 -5.40
C ARG A 178 -12.59 8.05 -6.78
N ASN A 179 -12.82 6.91 -7.40
CA ASN A 179 -12.34 6.63 -8.74
C ASN A 179 -12.97 7.59 -9.77
N ALA A 180 -14.26 7.89 -9.65
CA ALA A 180 -14.92 8.89 -10.50
C ALA A 180 -14.34 10.30 -10.30
N GLU A 181 -14.05 10.68 -9.06
CA GLU A 181 -13.42 11.97 -8.72
C GLU A 181 -12.01 12.07 -9.33
N LEU A 182 -11.17 11.03 -9.21
CA LEU A 182 -9.86 10.98 -9.83
C LEU A 182 -9.94 11.14 -11.35
N ASN A 183 -10.89 10.45 -11.99
CA ASN A 183 -11.11 10.58 -13.42
C ASN A 183 -11.52 11.99 -13.84
N GLN A 184 -12.39 12.67 -13.08
CA GLN A 184 -12.76 14.07 -13.35
C GLN A 184 -11.56 15.02 -13.24
N LEU A 185 -10.59 14.71 -12.39
CA LEU A 185 -9.36 15.48 -12.22
C LEU A 185 -8.29 15.13 -13.27
N GLY A 186 -8.58 14.21 -14.20
CA GLY A 186 -7.63 13.75 -15.20
C GLY A 186 -6.53 12.84 -14.66
N ILE A 187 -6.71 12.31 -13.45
CA ILE A 187 -5.77 11.36 -12.85
C ILE A 187 -6.12 9.95 -13.33
N PRO A 188 -5.21 9.27 -14.06
CA PRO A 188 -5.48 7.94 -14.59
C PRO A 188 -5.70 6.90 -13.48
N VAL A 189 -6.73 6.07 -13.64
CA VAL A 189 -6.97 4.89 -12.82
C VAL A 189 -6.86 3.66 -13.72
N ILE A 190 -5.89 2.80 -13.44
CA ILE A 190 -5.58 1.61 -14.23
C ILE A 190 -5.85 0.38 -13.37
N VAL A 191 -6.53 -0.62 -13.92
CA VAL A 191 -6.91 -1.82 -13.17
C VAL A 191 -6.41 -3.07 -13.90
N GLY A 192 -5.58 -3.86 -13.23
CA GLY A 192 -5.25 -5.22 -13.60
C GLY A 192 -6.03 -6.20 -12.73
N ILE A 193 -6.79 -7.11 -13.36
CA ILE A 193 -7.58 -8.13 -12.65
C ILE A 193 -6.88 -9.48 -12.82
N TYR A 194 -6.63 -10.17 -11.71
CA TYR A 194 -5.88 -11.41 -11.65
C TYR A 194 -6.61 -12.48 -10.85
N GLY A 195 -6.48 -13.73 -11.28
CA GLY A 195 -7.04 -14.87 -10.56
C GLY A 195 -8.56 -14.96 -10.63
N THR A 196 -9.15 -15.52 -9.59
CA THR A 196 -10.62 -15.62 -9.45
C THR A 196 -11.16 -14.31 -8.90
N ASN A 197 -12.10 -13.73 -9.61
CA ASN A 197 -12.84 -12.53 -9.22
C ASN A 197 -14.34 -12.75 -9.39
#